data_14e8c6ef0cdd0d1f389bd4c471cf352d
#
_entry.id   14e8c6ef0cdd0d1f389bd4c471cf352d
#
_cell.length_a   1.000
_cell.length_b   1.000
_cell.length_c   1.000
_cell.angle_alpha   90.00
_cell.angle_beta   90.00
_cell.angle_gamma   90.00
#
_symmetry.space_group_name_H-M   'P 1'
#
loop_
_entity.id
_entity.type
_entity.pdbx_description
1 polymer ?
#
loop_
_entity_poly.entity_id
_entity_poly.type
_entity_poly.pdbx_seq_one_letter_code
_entity_poly.pdbx_strand_id
1 'polypeptide(L)'
;MASTYTPLGVELQATGENAGTWGTKTNTNLQIIEQISGGYIAKSIAGGAQTTDLSVNDGSTGAELSHRMIEFTGTITGNQVVTIPLDVQTFYFLRNSTSGAYTVQFKYITGSGDSFTFSATDKGDAIVFATASDGTNPNIDTIALGISNIVEDTTPQLGGNLDTNSHNILIDDAHFIADENSNEQIIFQTTSSAVNQFDVTNAATGNAPSISATGDDSNIDIALIPKGTGETKIGTGAANATLTSSGAHNLILDTNSGTNSGTITITDGANGDINIAPNGTGQAQVSGNKIATAGLAVAFSLVFG
;
A
#
# COMPACT_ATOMS: atom_id res chain seq x y z
N MET A 1 -34.07 35.18 -41.25
CA MET A 1 -34.12 34.30 -40.07
C MET A 1 -33.01 34.78 -39.14
N ALA A 2 -33.25 34.81 -37.85
CA ALA A 2 -32.20 35.15 -36.88
C ALA A 2 -31.20 33.99 -36.75
N SER A 3 -29.92 34.28 -36.51
CA SER A 3 -28.92 33.31 -36.19
C SER A 3 -29.30 32.54 -34.91
N THR A 4 -28.85 31.31 -34.82
CA THR A 4 -28.96 30.46 -33.62
C THR A 4 -27.56 30.13 -33.10
N TYR A 5 -27.46 29.48 -31.95
CA TYR A 5 -26.17 29.19 -31.34
C TYR A 5 -26.08 27.70 -30.94
N THR A 6 -24.88 27.19 -30.98
CA THR A 6 -24.59 25.86 -30.40
C THR A 6 -24.60 25.93 -28.88
N PRO A 7 -24.73 24.81 -28.17
CA PRO A 7 -24.64 24.76 -26.69
C PRO A 7 -23.34 25.35 -26.08
N LEU A 8 -22.30 25.55 -26.88
CA LEU A 8 -21.05 26.19 -26.49
C LEU A 8 -20.86 27.60 -27.07
N GLY A 9 -21.95 28.21 -27.56
CA GLY A 9 -22.00 29.61 -27.95
C GLY A 9 -21.49 29.94 -29.37
N VAL A 10 -21.20 28.95 -30.22
CA VAL A 10 -20.81 29.20 -31.62
C VAL A 10 -22.05 29.62 -32.43
N GLU A 11 -21.97 30.76 -33.11
CA GLU A 11 -23.08 31.28 -33.93
C GLU A 11 -23.28 30.46 -35.21
N LEU A 12 -24.46 29.95 -35.39
CA LEU A 12 -24.95 29.35 -36.66
C LEU A 12 -25.62 30.44 -37.48
N GLN A 13 -24.85 31.04 -38.40
CA GLN A 13 -25.29 32.20 -39.15
C GLN A 13 -26.43 31.86 -40.11
N ALA A 14 -27.54 32.58 -40.03
CA ALA A 14 -28.64 32.43 -40.96
C ALA A 14 -28.32 33.11 -42.30
N THR A 15 -28.84 32.54 -43.39
CA THR A 15 -28.67 33.10 -44.76
C THR A 15 -29.22 34.51 -44.85
N GLY A 16 -28.38 35.44 -45.27
CA GLY A 16 -28.74 36.87 -45.47
C GLY A 16 -28.60 37.70 -44.18
N GLU A 17 -28.28 37.11 -43.05
CA GLU A 17 -27.94 37.83 -41.83
C GLU A 17 -26.44 38.20 -41.80
N ASN A 18 -26.07 39.12 -40.94
CA ASN A 18 -24.69 39.58 -40.77
C ASN A 18 -24.07 40.24 -42.02
N ALA A 19 -24.87 40.81 -42.93
CA ALA A 19 -24.38 41.57 -44.08
C ALA A 19 -23.45 42.71 -43.61
N GLY A 20 -22.21 42.73 -44.09
CA GLY A 20 -21.17 43.66 -43.65
C GLY A 20 -20.43 43.33 -42.36
N THR A 21 -20.90 42.34 -41.57
CA THR A 21 -20.29 41.94 -40.29
C THR A 21 -19.92 40.46 -40.27
N TRP A 22 -20.18 39.69 -41.32
CA TRP A 22 -19.95 38.26 -41.38
C TRP A 22 -18.50 37.86 -41.06
N GLY A 23 -17.52 38.66 -41.52
CA GLY A 23 -16.12 38.40 -41.24
C GLY A 23 -15.77 38.50 -39.75
N THR A 24 -16.34 39.49 -39.05
CA THR A 24 -16.17 39.63 -37.59
C THR A 24 -16.82 38.44 -36.86
N LYS A 25 -18.03 38.05 -37.28
CA LYS A 25 -18.75 36.90 -36.68
C LYS A 25 -18.00 35.58 -36.90
N THR A 26 -17.48 35.38 -38.12
CA THR A 26 -16.65 34.21 -38.42
C THR A 26 -15.39 34.17 -37.56
N ASN A 27 -14.69 35.29 -37.41
CA ASN A 27 -13.50 35.35 -36.58
C ASN A 27 -13.81 35.08 -35.11
N THR A 28 -14.92 35.61 -34.57
CA THR A 28 -15.36 35.30 -33.19
C THR A 28 -15.68 33.82 -33.04
N ASN A 29 -16.35 33.20 -34.00
CA ASN A 29 -16.61 31.76 -33.98
C ASN A 29 -15.32 30.94 -33.98
N LEU A 30 -14.33 31.31 -34.79
CA LEU A 30 -13.01 30.62 -34.80
C LEU A 30 -12.31 30.75 -33.46
N GLN A 31 -12.39 31.91 -32.80
CA GLN A 31 -11.83 32.10 -31.45
C GLN A 31 -12.54 31.26 -30.38
N ILE A 32 -13.90 31.15 -30.47
CA ILE A 32 -14.67 30.27 -29.60
C ILE A 32 -14.24 28.80 -29.80
N ILE A 33 -14.08 28.36 -31.07
CA ILE A 33 -13.64 27.01 -31.42
C ILE A 33 -12.22 26.76 -30.89
N GLU A 34 -11.31 27.74 -30.96
CA GLU A 34 -9.97 27.66 -30.38
C GLU A 34 -10.02 27.47 -28.86
N GLN A 35 -10.89 28.23 -28.17
CA GLN A 35 -11.11 28.07 -26.70
C GLN A 35 -11.66 26.69 -26.38
N ILE A 36 -12.63 26.17 -27.14
CA ILE A 36 -13.20 24.84 -26.99
C ILE A 36 -12.14 23.76 -27.22
N SER A 37 -11.19 23.95 -28.12
CA SER A 37 -10.15 22.97 -28.44
C SER A 37 -9.10 22.86 -27.36
N GLY A 38 -8.62 23.97 -26.78
CA GLY A 38 -7.48 23.97 -25.86
C GLY A 38 -7.43 25.17 -24.91
N GLY A 39 -8.49 25.98 -24.84
CA GLY A 39 -8.52 27.17 -23.99
C GLY A 39 -8.50 26.86 -22.51
N TYR A 40 -7.92 27.77 -21.72
CA TYR A 40 -7.85 27.76 -20.27
C TYR A 40 -8.52 28.99 -19.68
N ILE A 41 -9.26 28.79 -18.59
CA ILE A 41 -9.83 29.88 -17.79
C ILE A 41 -9.76 29.55 -16.30
N ALA A 42 -9.48 30.57 -15.50
CA ALA A 42 -9.57 30.48 -14.05
C ALA A 42 -10.88 31.12 -13.57
N LYS A 43 -11.63 30.40 -12.72
CA LYS A 43 -12.87 30.87 -12.09
C LYS A 43 -12.70 30.89 -10.58
N SER A 44 -12.84 32.09 -9.99
CA SER A 44 -12.88 32.18 -8.53
C SER A 44 -14.25 31.71 -8.00
N ILE A 45 -14.19 30.78 -7.03
CA ILE A 45 -15.35 30.29 -6.27
C ILE A 45 -15.15 30.53 -4.77
N ALA A 46 -14.42 31.59 -4.42
CA ALA A 46 -14.09 31.95 -3.02
C ALA A 46 -15.36 32.25 -2.20
N GLY A 47 -15.32 31.91 -0.91
CA GLY A 47 -16.38 32.26 0.04
C GLY A 47 -16.97 31.07 0.79
N GLY A 48 -18.11 31.31 1.45
CA GLY A 48 -18.89 30.29 2.16
C GLY A 48 -19.54 29.29 1.21
N ALA A 49 -20.35 28.37 1.75
CA ALA A 49 -21.09 27.41 0.93
C ALA A 49 -22.01 28.14 -0.06
N GLN A 50 -21.82 27.88 -1.36
CA GLN A 50 -22.58 28.54 -2.42
C GLN A 50 -22.65 27.68 -3.70
N THR A 51 -23.53 28.09 -4.60
CA THR A 51 -23.60 27.58 -5.98
C THR A 51 -23.06 28.66 -6.92
N THR A 52 -22.20 28.25 -7.85
CA THR A 52 -21.66 29.08 -8.94
C THR A 52 -22.08 28.48 -10.26
N ASP A 53 -22.91 29.18 -11.01
CA ASP A 53 -23.35 28.77 -12.35
C ASP A 53 -22.30 29.21 -13.37
N LEU A 54 -21.76 28.27 -14.13
CA LEU A 54 -20.89 28.57 -15.26
C LEU A 54 -21.74 28.88 -16.48
N SER A 55 -21.28 29.83 -17.30
CA SER A 55 -22.04 30.34 -18.41
C SER A 55 -21.44 29.99 -19.77
N VAL A 56 -22.30 30.01 -20.76
CA VAL A 56 -21.98 30.13 -22.20
C VAL A 56 -22.41 31.51 -22.65
N ASN A 57 -21.61 32.18 -23.46
CA ASN A 57 -21.93 33.46 -24.06
C ASN A 57 -22.12 33.30 -25.56
N ASP A 58 -23.37 33.41 -26.02
CA ASP A 58 -23.74 33.25 -27.41
C ASP A 58 -23.02 34.27 -28.30
N GLY A 59 -22.25 33.80 -29.28
CA GLY A 59 -21.51 34.61 -30.21
C GLY A 59 -20.44 35.52 -29.61
N SER A 60 -19.94 35.18 -28.43
CA SER A 60 -18.89 35.95 -27.74
C SER A 60 -17.85 35.00 -27.09
N THR A 61 -16.61 35.45 -27.06
CA THR A 61 -15.51 34.73 -26.39
C THR A 61 -15.51 34.94 -24.87
N GLY A 62 -14.76 34.13 -24.13
CA GLY A 62 -14.46 34.33 -22.70
C GLY A 62 -15.46 33.74 -21.73
N ALA A 63 -16.47 33.00 -22.19
CA ALA A 63 -17.34 32.23 -21.31
C ALA A 63 -16.59 31.05 -20.71
N GLU A 64 -16.88 30.71 -19.47
CA GLU A 64 -16.16 29.63 -18.75
C GLU A 64 -16.30 28.29 -19.49
N LEU A 65 -17.52 27.95 -19.93
CA LEU A 65 -17.82 26.67 -20.58
C LEU A 65 -17.33 26.54 -22.02
N SER A 66 -16.87 27.65 -22.61
CA SER A 66 -16.20 27.63 -23.92
C SER A 66 -14.70 27.27 -23.80
N HIS A 67 -14.18 27.05 -22.61
CA HIS A 67 -12.79 26.67 -22.43
C HIS A 67 -12.68 25.19 -22.09
N ARG A 68 -11.63 24.54 -22.62
CA ARG A 68 -11.38 23.11 -22.36
C ARG A 68 -10.89 22.85 -20.95
N MET A 69 -10.06 23.73 -20.38
CA MET A 69 -9.54 23.65 -19.05
C MET A 69 -10.13 24.75 -18.18
N ILE A 70 -10.75 24.35 -17.06
CA ILE A 70 -11.35 25.25 -16.06
C ILE A 70 -10.65 25.03 -14.74
N GLU A 71 -10.03 26.08 -14.19
CA GLU A 71 -9.41 26.07 -12.89
C GLU A 71 -10.28 26.79 -11.86
N PHE A 72 -10.67 26.08 -10.80
CA PHE A 72 -11.36 26.66 -9.65
C PHE A 72 -10.35 27.22 -8.67
N THR A 73 -10.49 28.50 -8.32
CA THR A 73 -9.53 29.23 -7.48
C THR A 73 -10.21 29.90 -6.29
N GLY A 74 -9.41 30.42 -5.36
CA GLY A 74 -9.84 31.21 -4.22
C GLY A 74 -9.90 30.45 -2.90
N THR A 75 -10.06 31.21 -1.82
CA THR A 75 -10.21 30.64 -0.47
C THR A 75 -11.67 30.32 -0.20
N ILE A 76 -11.99 29.03 -0.02
CA ILE A 76 -13.33 28.57 0.31
C ILE A 76 -13.46 28.27 1.80
N THR A 77 -14.59 28.66 2.39
CA THR A 77 -14.93 28.48 3.81
C THR A 77 -16.22 27.66 3.98
N GLY A 78 -16.68 27.00 2.91
CA GLY A 78 -17.81 26.09 2.85
C GLY A 78 -17.79 25.30 1.54
N ASN A 79 -18.58 24.21 1.47
CA ASN A 79 -18.69 23.37 0.29
C ASN A 79 -19.22 24.17 -0.90
N GLN A 80 -18.60 23.99 -2.05
CA GLN A 80 -18.95 24.68 -3.29
C GLN A 80 -19.69 23.74 -4.24
N VAL A 81 -20.68 24.27 -4.94
CA VAL A 81 -21.36 23.62 -6.05
C VAL A 81 -21.13 24.46 -7.30
N VAL A 82 -20.60 23.86 -8.34
CA VAL A 82 -20.41 24.49 -9.66
C VAL A 82 -21.34 23.81 -10.65
N THR A 83 -22.15 24.58 -11.36
CA THR A 83 -23.17 24.02 -12.25
C THR A 83 -22.97 24.43 -13.70
N ILE A 84 -23.47 23.58 -14.62
CA ILE A 84 -23.49 23.79 -16.06
C ILE A 84 -24.90 23.60 -16.61
N PRO A 85 -25.27 24.24 -17.76
CA PRO A 85 -26.53 24.02 -18.45
C PRO A 85 -26.73 22.58 -18.92
N LEU A 86 -28.00 22.13 -19.05
CA LEU A 86 -28.36 20.74 -19.35
C LEU A 86 -27.96 20.28 -20.78
N ASP A 87 -27.79 21.20 -21.71
CA ASP A 87 -27.47 20.95 -23.12
C ASP A 87 -25.98 20.95 -23.44
N VAL A 88 -25.13 21.26 -22.45
CA VAL A 88 -23.68 21.26 -22.62
C VAL A 88 -23.15 19.81 -22.66
N GLN A 89 -22.62 19.41 -23.80
CA GLN A 89 -22.02 18.10 -24.05
C GLN A 89 -20.56 18.28 -24.48
N THR A 90 -19.63 17.96 -23.59
CA THR A 90 -18.18 18.02 -23.88
C THR A 90 -17.39 17.40 -22.72
N PHE A 91 -16.09 17.21 -22.90
CA PHE A 91 -15.24 16.89 -21.79
C PHE A 91 -14.45 18.12 -21.30
N TYR A 92 -14.15 18.16 -20.01
CA TYR A 92 -13.40 19.22 -19.36
C TYR A 92 -12.21 18.64 -18.59
N PHE A 93 -11.08 19.37 -18.63
CA PHE A 93 -10.01 19.25 -17.65
C PHE A 93 -10.34 20.23 -16.52
N LEU A 94 -10.69 19.70 -15.36
CA LEU A 94 -10.98 20.50 -14.17
C LEU A 94 -9.75 20.50 -13.26
N ARG A 95 -9.37 21.67 -12.77
CA ARG A 95 -8.34 21.84 -11.75
C ARG A 95 -8.94 22.50 -10.52
N ASN A 96 -8.72 21.92 -9.35
CA ASN A 96 -9.11 22.51 -8.07
C ASN A 96 -7.88 23.07 -7.34
N SER A 97 -7.65 24.39 -7.50
CA SER A 97 -6.60 25.15 -6.80
C SER A 97 -7.16 25.98 -5.64
N THR A 98 -8.34 25.65 -5.14
CA THR A 98 -8.90 26.35 -4.00
C THR A 98 -8.14 26.04 -2.71
N SER A 99 -8.04 27.00 -1.80
CA SER A 99 -7.60 26.79 -0.42
C SER A 99 -8.82 26.56 0.50
N GLY A 100 -8.61 25.82 1.63
CA GLY A 100 -9.67 25.45 2.56
C GLY A 100 -10.10 23.98 2.42
N ALA A 101 -10.49 23.34 3.53
CA ALA A 101 -10.81 21.90 3.60
C ALA A 101 -12.33 21.68 3.35
N TYR A 102 -12.77 21.98 2.14
CA TYR A 102 -14.16 21.84 1.70
C TYR A 102 -14.23 21.22 0.32
N THR A 103 -15.36 20.60 0.00
CA THR A 103 -15.60 19.94 -1.30
C THR A 103 -15.94 20.94 -2.39
N VAL A 104 -15.64 20.57 -3.64
CA VAL A 104 -16.10 21.27 -4.85
C VAL A 104 -16.82 20.26 -5.73
N GLN A 105 -18.15 20.39 -5.82
CA GLN A 105 -18.99 19.53 -6.66
C GLN A 105 -19.21 20.19 -8.01
N PHE A 106 -19.04 19.45 -9.10
CA PHE A 106 -19.35 19.86 -10.48
C PHE A 106 -20.50 19.01 -11.01
N LYS A 107 -21.59 19.67 -11.43
CA LYS A 107 -22.82 19.00 -11.82
C LYS A 107 -23.63 19.82 -12.82
N TYR A 108 -24.65 19.22 -13.40
CA TYR A 108 -25.66 19.98 -14.13
C TYR A 108 -26.54 20.80 -13.18
N ILE A 109 -27.08 21.94 -13.69
CA ILE A 109 -27.84 22.90 -12.89
C ILE A 109 -29.09 22.28 -12.24
N THR A 110 -29.69 21.32 -12.91
CA THR A 110 -30.89 20.58 -12.43
C THR A 110 -30.73 19.10 -12.76
N GLY A 111 -31.70 18.30 -12.31
CA GLY A 111 -31.72 16.86 -12.55
C GLY A 111 -31.04 16.03 -11.45
N SER A 112 -31.18 14.72 -11.54
CA SER A 112 -30.66 13.74 -10.61
C SER A 112 -29.54 12.87 -11.19
N GLY A 113 -28.96 13.29 -12.33
CA GLY A 113 -27.80 12.62 -12.93
C GLY A 113 -26.55 12.70 -12.05
N ASP A 114 -25.58 11.86 -12.36
CA ASP A 114 -24.32 11.79 -11.62
C ASP A 114 -23.55 13.11 -11.67
N SER A 115 -22.75 13.33 -10.64
CA SER A 115 -21.90 14.53 -10.49
C SER A 115 -20.48 14.12 -10.12
N PHE A 116 -19.51 14.96 -10.44
CA PHE A 116 -18.15 14.84 -9.98
C PHE A 116 -17.91 15.72 -8.73
N THR A 117 -17.14 15.25 -7.75
CA THR A 117 -16.83 16.02 -6.55
C THR A 117 -15.34 15.84 -6.17
N PHE A 118 -14.62 16.95 -6.16
CA PHE A 118 -13.33 17.01 -5.49
C PHE A 118 -13.54 16.88 -3.98
N SER A 119 -12.80 15.97 -3.33
CA SER A 119 -12.86 15.84 -1.88
C SER A 119 -12.26 17.06 -1.16
N ALA A 120 -12.50 17.19 0.13
CA ALA A 120 -11.96 18.30 0.92
C ALA A 120 -10.42 18.25 1.03
N THR A 121 -9.82 17.09 0.94
CA THR A 121 -8.38 16.83 1.16
C THR A 121 -7.63 16.43 -0.10
N ASP A 122 -8.31 15.74 -1.04
CA ASP A 122 -7.74 15.32 -2.31
C ASP A 122 -8.22 16.27 -3.41
N LYS A 123 -7.42 17.29 -3.66
CA LYS A 123 -7.63 18.30 -4.68
C LYS A 123 -6.66 18.06 -5.83
N GLY A 124 -6.79 18.77 -6.91
CA GLY A 124 -5.89 18.67 -8.06
C GLY A 124 -6.66 18.62 -9.38
N ASP A 125 -6.30 17.71 -10.27
CA ASP A 125 -6.81 17.64 -11.63
C ASP A 125 -7.79 16.48 -11.80
N ALA A 126 -8.81 16.69 -12.62
CA ALA A 126 -9.76 15.65 -13.04
C ALA A 126 -10.15 15.84 -14.49
N ILE A 127 -10.43 14.75 -15.20
CA ILE A 127 -11.06 14.79 -16.49
C ILE A 127 -12.49 14.28 -16.34
N VAL A 128 -13.45 15.10 -16.75
CA VAL A 128 -14.86 14.77 -16.70
C VAL A 128 -15.49 14.89 -18.08
N PHE A 129 -16.52 14.10 -18.31
CA PHE A 129 -17.35 14.16 -19.50
C PHE A 129 -18.79 14.52 -19.14
N ALA A 130 -19.24 15.66 -19.64
CA ALA A 130 -20.61 16.14 -19.51
C ALA A 130 -21.44 15.51 -20.63
N THR A 131 -22.39 14.63 -20.31
CA THR A 131 -23.05 13.76 -21.30
C THR A 131 -24.18 14.43 -22.07
N ALA A 132 -24.89 15.37 -21.44
CA ALA A 132 -26.16 15.94 -21.97
C ALA A 132 -27.12 14.86 -22.52
N SER A 133 -27.13 13.66 -21.92
CA SER A 133 -27.64 12.43 -22.53
C SER A 133 -29.16 12.39 -22.67
N ASP A 134 -29.91 13.04 -21.78
CA ASP A 134 -31.38 12.99 -21.81
C ASP A 134 -32.06 14.34 -21.64
N GLY A 135 -31.32 15.42 -21.47
CA GLY A 135 -31.83 16.79 -21.28
C GLY A 135 -32.61 17.02 -19.98
N THR A 136 -32.74 15.98 -19.14
CA THR A 136 -33.45 16.05 -17.84
C THR A 136 -32.52 15.67 -16.70
N ASN A 137 -31.81 14.53 -16.83
CA ASN A 137 -30.88 13.99 -15.82
C ASN A 137 -29.54 13.58 -16.45
N PRO A 138 -28.86 14.49 -17.16
CA PRO A 138 -27.58 14.16 -17.78
C PRO A 138 -26.50 13.97 -16.69
N ASN A 139 -25.50 13.16 -17.00
CA ASN A 139 -24.42 12.78 -16.07
C ASN A 139 -23.14 13.58 -16.31
N ILE A 140 -22.40 13.79 -15.23
CA ILE A 140 -20.98 14.15 -15.27
C ILE A 140 -20.19 12.88 -14.97
N ASP A 141 -19.65 12.25 -15.99
CA ASP A 141 -18.85 11.04 -15.88
C ASP A 141 -17.37 11.38 -15.69
N THR A 142 -16.66 10.58 -14.92
CA THR A 142 -15.21 10.75 -14.70
C THR A 142 -14.43 9.86 -15.64
N ILE A 143 -13.40 10.42 -16.29
CA ILE A 143 -12.44 9.66 -17.08
C ILE A 143 -11.22 9.40 -16.19
N ALA A 144 -11.06 8.17 -15.73
CA ALA A 144 -9.88 7.76 -14.99
C ALA A 144 -8.69 7.56 -15.94
N LEU A 145 -7.61 8.33 -15.72
CA LEU A 145 -6.35 8.18 -16.45
C LEU A 145 -5.28 7.47 -15.61
N GLY A 146 -5.65 6.92 -14.47
CA GLY A 146 -4.74 6.21 -13.57
C GLY A 146 -4.58 4.73 -13.95
N ILE A 147 -3.46 4.15 -13.56
CA ILE A 147 -3.32 2.69 -13.51
C ILE A 147 -4.31 2.22 -12.44
N SER A 148 -5.43 1.65 -12.86
CA SER A 148 -6.45 1.13 -11.93
C SER A 148 -5.97 -0.13 -11.18
N ASN A 149 -4.93 -0.77 -11.71
CA ASN A 149 -4.31 -1.96 -11.13
C ASN A 149 -2.85 -2.07 -11.59
N ILE A 150 -1.92 -2.27 -10.66
CA ILE A 150 -0.49 -2.53 -11.00
C ILE A 150 -0.28 -3.82 -11.78
N VAL A 151 -1.29 -4.68 -11.90
CA VAL A 151 -1.26 -5.88 -12.78
C VAL A 151 -1.05 -5.52 -14.26
N GLU A 152 -1.42 -4.31 -14.68
CA GLU A 152 -1.22 -3.82 -16.04
C GLU A 152 0.24 -3.40 -16.31
N ASP A 153 1.01 -3.13 -15.26
CA ASP A 153 2.44 -2.86 -15.38
C ASP A 153 3.23 -4.18 -15.17
N THR A 154 3.82 -4.68 -16.23
CA THR A 154 4.62 -5.93 -16.20
C THR A 154 6.00 -5.74 -15.55
N THR A 155 6.39 -4.51 -15.27
CA THR A 155 7.69 -4.16 -14.65
C THR A 155 7.54 -3.04 -13.61
N PRO A 156 6.67 -3.18 -12.61
CA PRO A 156 6.38 -2.10 -11.67
C PRO A 156 7.64 -1.72 -10.88
N GLN A 157 8.01 -0.44 -10.92
CA GLN A 157 9.13 0.10 -10.15
C GLN A 157 8.61 1.11 -9.14
N LEU A 158 9.00 0.93 -7.87
CA LEU A 158 8.67 1.88 -6.82
C LEU A 158 9.77 2.96 -6.76
N GLY A 159 9.37 4.23 -6.91
CA GLY A 159 10.28 5.37 -6.77
C GLY A 159 10.69 5.68 -5.32
N GLY A 160 10.22 4.89 -4.36
CA GLY A 160 10.46 5.01 -2.92
C GLY A 160 10.08 3.73 -2.18
N ASN A 161 10.01 3.79 -0.86
CA ASN A 161 9.61 2.66 -0.05
C ASN A 161 8.15 2.28 -0.31
N LEU A 162 7.84 0.97 -0.29
CA LEU A 162 6.46 0.50 -0.27
C LEU A 162 5.85 0.75 1.12
N ASP A 163 4.94 1.70 1.21
CA ASP A 163 4.06 1.87 2.36
C ASP A 163 2.76 1.10 2.11
N THR A 164 2.51 0.09 2.90
CA THR A 164 1.30 -0.75 2.76
C THR A 164 0.06 -0.10 3.37
N ASN A 165 0.18 1.07 3.99
CA ASN A 165 -0.92 1.82 4.62
C ASN A 165 -1.79 0.92 5.53
N SER A 166 -1.14 0.12 6.40
CA SER A 166 -1.79 -0.84 7.32
C SER A 166 -2.49 -2.03 6.64
N HIS A 167 -2.21 -2.29 5.36
CA HIS A 167 -2.67 -3.49 4.67
C HIS A 167 -1.59 -4.57 4.64
N ASN A 168 -2.01 -5.82 4.54
CA ASN A 168 -1.11 -6.96 4.45
C ASN A 168 -0.53 -7.10 3.04
N ILE A 169 0.69 -7.67 2.95
CA ILE A 169 1.23 -8.21 1.70
C ILE A 169 0.88 -9.70 1.68
N LEU A 170 0.08 -10.12 0.71
CA LEU A 170 -0.25 -11.53 0.48
C LEU A 170 0.74 -12.12 -0.53
N ILE A 171 1.42 -13.18 -0.13
CA ILE A 171 2.38 -13.89 -0.98
C ILE A 171 1.84 -15.31 -1.17
N ASP A 172 1.69 -15.73 -2.41
CA ASP A 172 1.20 -17.06 -2.75
C ASP A 172 2.21 -18.17 -2.40
N ASP A 173 1.73 -19.41 -2.39
CA ASP A 173 2.56 -20.59 -2.12
C ASP A 173 3.75 -20.69 -3.08
N ALA A 174 4.92 -21.04 -2.52
CA ALA A 174 6.19 -21.15 -3.24
C ALA A 174 6.67 -19.84 -3.92
N HIS A 175 6.14 -18.69 -3.55
CA HIS A 175 6.63 -17.38 -3.99
C HIS A 175 7.64 -16.81 -2.98
N PHE A 176 8.43 -15.82 -3.41
CA PHE A 176 9.62 -15.43 -2.67
C PHE A 176 9.90 -13.92 -2.70
N ILE A 177 10.74 -13.49 -1.76
CA ILE A 177 11.47 -12.23 -1.83
C ILE A 177 12.86 -12.55 -2.37
N ALA A 178 13.28 -11.84 -3.43
CA ALA A 178 14.55 -12.07 -4.13
C ALA A 178 15.50 -10.88 -4.01
N ASP A 179 16.77 -11.09 -4.40
CA ASP A 179 17.74 -10.03 -4.63
C ASP A 179 17.59 -9.39 -6.03
N GLU A 180 18.43 -8.41 -6.35
CA GLU A 180 18.44 -7.70 -7.64
C GLU A 180 18.73 -8.59 -8.86
N ASN A 181 19.27 -9.80 -8.65
CA ASN A 181 19.60 -10.78 -9.68
C ASN A 181 18.55 -11.89 -9.77
N SER A 182 17.41 -11.74 -9.10
CA SER A 182 16.31 -12.71 -9.01
C SER A 182 16.70 -14.02 -8.29
N ASN A 183 17.71 -13.99 -7.41
CA ASN A 183 17.99 -15.12 -6.53
C ASN A 183 17.10 -15.06 -5.30
N GLU A 184 16.47 -16.15 -4.95
CA GLU A 184 15.57 -16.25 -3.82
C GLU A 184 16.32 -16.05 -2.49
N GLN A 185 15.82 -15.14 -1.65
CA GLN A 185 16.32 -14.91 -0.29
C GLN A 185 15.41 -15.53 0.76
N ILE A 186 14.10 -15.40 0.59
CA ILE A 186 13.08 -15.98 1.48
C ILE A 186 11.97 -16.54 0.60
N ILE A 187 11.74 -17.86 0.69
CA ILE A 187 10.62 -18.52 0.02
C ILE A 187 9.51 -18.74 1.03
N PHE A 188 8.28 -18.35 0.70
CA PHE A 188 7.09 -18.57 1.51
C PHE A 188 6.40 -19.84 1.03
N GLN A 189 6.18 -20.79 1.94
CA GLN A 189 5.43 -21.99 1.67
C GLN A 189 4.23 -22.07 2.58
N THR A 190 3.08 -22.39 2.03
CA THR A 190 1.83 -22.44 2.76
C THR A 190 1.47 -23.86 3.18
N THR A 191 0.84 -23.97 4.33
CA THR A 191 0.22 -25.21 4.80
C THR A 191 -1.28 -24.97 4.92
N SER A 192 -2.08 -25.89 4.38
CA SER A 192 -3.54 -25.81 4.52
C SER A 192 -3.93 -25.79 5.98
N SER A 193 -4.78 -24.84 6.37
CA SER A 193 -5.25 -24.66 7.75
C SER A 193 -4.12 -24.41 8.78
N ALA A 194 -3.06 -23.70 8.36
CA ALA A 194 -2.00 -23.27 9.27
C ALA A 194 -2.56 -22.34 10.36
N VAL A 195 -2.16 -22.59 11.60
CA VAL A 195 -2.55 -21.82 12.79
C VAL A 195 -1.35 -21.28 13.55
N ASN A 196 -0.13 -21.68 13.18
CA ASN A 196 1.12 -21.29 13.83
C ASN A 196 2.04 -20.58 12.83
N GLN A 197 2.76 -19.57 13.30
CA GLN A 197 3.64 -18.74 12.47
C GLN A 197 4.89 -18.27 13.22
N PHE A 198 5.80 -17.65 12.51
CA PHE A 198 6.90 -16.88 13.09
C PHE A 198 6.53 -15.41 13.21
N ASP A 199 6.80 -14.84 14.38
CA ASP A 199 6.83 -13.40 14.61
C ASP A 199 8.27 -12.89 14.61
N VAL A 200 8.52 -11.83 13.83
CA VAL A 200 9.79 -11.11 13.83
C VAL A 200 9.55 -9.74 14.45
N THR A 201 10.14 -9.52 15.61
CA THR A 201 9.96 -8.29 16.38
C THR A 201 11.27 -7.52 16.47
N ASN A 202 11.24 -6.22 16.12
CA ASN A 202 12.37 -5.32 16.36
C ASN A 202 12.43 -4.92 17.84
N ALA A 203 13.49 -4.22 18.25
CA ALA A 203 13.67 -3.81 19.65
C ALA A 203 14.21 -2.38 19.76
N ALA A 204 13.85 -1.70 20.86
CA ALA A 204 14.47 -0.43 21.24
C ALA A 204 15.89 -0.65 21.75
N THR A 205 16.67 0.45 21.85
CA THR A 205 18.05 0.42 22.38
C THR A 205 18.12 -0.29 23.74
N GLY A 206 19.03 -1.24 23.87
CA GLY A 206 19.23 -2.04 25.09
C GLY A 206 18.41 -3.32 25.18
N ASN A 207 17.52 -3.56 24.23
CA ASN A 207 16.76 -4.81 24.13
C ASN A 207 17.17 -5.60 22.87
N ALA A 208 16.91 -6.90 22.85
CA ALA A 208 17.20 -7.77 21.71
C ALA A 208 15.97 -7.91 20.79
N PRO A 209 16.12 -7.82 19.45
CA PRO A 209 15.08 -8.26 18.54
C PRO A 209 14.88 -9.78 18.67
N SER A 210 13.69 -10.25 18.33
CA SER A 210 13.35 -11.67 18.47
C SER A 210 12.73 -12.26 17.21
N ILE A 211 12.92 -13.57 17.07
CA ILE A 211 12.14 -14.44 16.20
C ILE A 211 11.44 -15.44 17.14
N SER A 212 10.12 -15.45 17.14
CA SER A 212 9.32 -16.31 18.02
C SER A 212 8.30 -17.12 17.24
N ALA A 213 7.98 -18.31 17.72
CA ALA A 213 6.84 -19.08 17.23
C ALA A 213 5.60 -18.65 18.01
N THR A 214 4.51 -18.36 17.29
CA THR A 214 3.21 -17.96 17.84
C THR A 214 2.08 -18.66 17.10
N GLY A 215 0.90 -18.69 17.68
CA GLY A 215 -0.27 -19.30 17.04
C GLY A 215 -1.28 -19.85 18.06
N ASP A 216 -2.18 -20.69 17.57
CA ASP A 216 -3.31 -21.21 18.35
C ASP A 216 -2.93 -22.42 19.22
N ASP A 217 -1.83 -23.12 18.90
CA ASP A 217 -1.39 -24.27 19.68
C ASP A 217 -0.72 -23.84 21.00
N SER A 218 -0.89 -24.65 22.04
CA SER A 218 -0.34 -24.36 23.37
C SER A 218 1.19 -24.49 23.44
N ASN A 219 1.80 -25.32 22.60
CA ASN A 219 3.24 -25.55 22.52
C ASN A 219 3.67 -25.57 21.05
N ILE A 220 4.58 -24.70 20.67
CA ILE A 220 5.06 -24.54 19.32
C ILE A 220 6.58 -24.49 19.34
N ASP A 221 7.22 -25.43 18.65
CA ASP A 221 8.67 -25.50 18.53
C ASP A 221 9.19 -24.56 17.42
N ILE A 222 10.42 -24.06 17.59
CA ILE A 222 11.17 -23.42 16.51
C ILE A 222 12.14 -24.45 15.94
N ALA A 223 11.92 -24.88 14.71
CA ALA A 223 12.79 -25.80 13.99
C ALA A 223 13.81 -25.04 13.13
N LEU A 224 15.10 -25.19 13.42
CA LEU A 224 16.21 -24.70 12.59
C LEU A 224 16.84 -25.89 11.89
N ILE A 225 16.50 -26.12 10.61
CA ILE A 225 16.84 -27.35 9.87
C ILE A 225 17.83 -27.04 8.74
N PRO A 226 19.14 -27.26 8.94
CA PRO A 226 20.12 -27.18 7.86
C PRO A 226 19.90 -28.25 6.80
N LYS A 227 20.26 -27.98 5.55
CA LYS A 227 20.18 -28.94 4.45
C LYS A 227 21.40 -29.86 4.41
N GLY A 228 21.17 -31.17 4.27
CA GLY A 228 22.23 -32.18 4.09
C GLY A 228 23.18 -32.27 5.29
N THR A 229 24.47 -32.06 5.08
CA THR A 229 25.50 -32.04 6.12
C THR A 229 25.77 -30.66 6.71
N GLY A 230 24.88 -29.68 6.46
CA GLY A 230 24.99 -28.34 7.03
C GLY A 230 24.86 -28.33 8.54
N GLU A 231 25.26 -27.25 9.17
CA GLU A 231 25.27 -27.06 10.63
C GLU A 231 24.49 -25.79 11.01
N THR A 232 23.87 -25.79 12.20
CA THR A 232 23.38 -24.55 12.84
C THR A 232 24.52 -23.91 13.61
N LYS A 233 25.00 -22.73 13.17
CA LYS A 233 26.11 -22.00 13.81
C LYS A 233 25.57 -20.89 14.69
N ILE A 234 26.04 -20.82 15.93
CA ILE A 234 25.66 -19.82 16.93
C ILE A 234 26.86 -18.92 17.21
N GLY A 235 26.64 -17.58 17.20
CA GLY A 235 27.68 -16.60 17.50
C GLY A 235 28.35 -16.00 16.27
N THR A 236 29.31 -15.12 16.48
CA THR A 236 29.93 -14.30 15.43
C THR A 236 31.30 -14.78 14.94
N GLY A 237 31.88 -15.77 15.58
CA GLY A 237 33.27 -16.21 15.30
C GLY A 237 34.37 -15.34 15.92
N ALA A 238 34.04 -14.17 16.45
CA ALA A 238 34.99 -13.23 17.07
C ALA A 238 34.94 -13.24 18.60
N ALA A 239 33.91 -13.85 19.19
CA ALA A 239 33.70 -13.96 20.65
C ALA A 239 33.08 -15.32 20.97
N ASN A 240 33.06 -15.68 22.24
CA ASN A 240 32.39 -16.90 22.68
C ASN A 240 30.90 -16.84 22.33
N ALA A 241 30.40 -17.92 21.76
CA ALA A 241 28.97 -18.12 21.60
C ALA A 241 28.36 -18.62 22.90
N THR A 242 27.18 -18.13 23.25
CA THR A 242 26.45 -18.58 24.44
C THR A 242 25.10 -19.12 24.01
N LEU A 243 24.78 -20.35 24.44
CA LEU A 243 23.44 -20.92 24.36
C LEU A 243 22.89 -21.00 25.79
N THR A 244 21.75 -20.38 26.02
CA THR A 244 21.15 -20.31 27.37
C THR A 244 19.66 -20.53 27.31
N SER A 245 19.08 -21.08 28.39
CA SER A 245 17.63 -21.04 28.58
C SER A 245 17.18 -19.64 28.97
N SER A 246 15.95 -19.29 28.68
CA SER A 246 15.30 -18.05 29.12
C SER A 246 14.49 -18.33 30.37
N GLY A 247 14.75 -17.58 31.46
CA GLY A 247 14.09 -17.78 32.76
C GLY A 247 14.69 -18.92 33.60
N ALA A 248 13.97 -19.28 34.67
CA ALA A 248 14.39 -20.28 35.65
C ALA A 248 14.13 -21.72 35.15
N HIS A 249 14.83 -22.13 34.11
CA HIS A 249 14.67 -23.43 33.46
C HIS A 249 16.02 -24.07 33.12
N ASN A 250 16.08 -25.37 33.16
CA ASN A 250 17.26 -26.14 32.77
C ASN A 250 17.53 -25.99 31.26
N LEU A 251 18.78 -26.02 30.86
CA LEU A 251 19.18 -26.24 29.47
C LEU A 251 19.49 -27.73 29.28
N ILE A 252 18.79 -28.40 28.39
CA ILE A 252 18.92 -29.81 28.07
C ILE A 252 19.44 -29.96 26.65
N LEU A 253 20.48 -30.74 26.45
CA LEU A 253 21.00 -31.14 25.15
C LEU A 253 20.80 -32.66 25.01
N ASP A 254 20.09 -33.05 23.96
CA ASP A 254 19.83 -34.45 23.65
C ASP A 254 19.90 -34.73 22.13
N THR A 255 19.60 -35.94 21.73
CA THR A 255 19.46 -36.34 20.33
C THR A 255 18.14 -37.06 20.11
N ASN A 256 17.65 -37.08 18.84
CA ASN A 256 16.46 -37.82 18.44
C ASN A 256 15.23 -37.50 19.34
N SER A 257 15.05 -36.21 19.69
CA SER A 257 13.95 -35.73 20.55
C SER A 257 13.78 -36.56 21.84
N GLY A 258 14.93 -36.88 22.48
CA GLY A 258 14.96 -37.63 23.72
C GLY A 258 14.73 -39.16 23.55
N THR A 259 14.41 -39.66 22.36
CA THR A 259 14.16 -41.09 22.14
C THR A 259 15.49 -41.85 22.03
N ASN A 260 15.75 -42.77 22.96
CA ASN A 260 17.01 -43.54 23.01
C ASN A 260 18.27 -42.66 23.04
N SER A 261 18.17 -41.50 23.69
CA SER A 261 19.21 -40.48 23.76
C SER A 261 19.80 -40.41 25.18
N GLY A 262 21.11 -40.22 25.30
CA GLY A 262 21.68 -39.64 26.49
C GLY A 262 21.43 -38.13 26.53
N THR A 263 21.51 -37.56 27.73
CA THR A 263 21.29 -36.11 27.92
C THR A 263 22.47 -35.44 28.60
N ILE A 264 22.69 -34.17 28.30
CA ILE A 264 23.46 -33.26 29.14
C ILE A 264 22.47 -32.20 29.62
N THR A 265 22.31 -32.14 30.95
CA THR A 265 21.42 -31.15 31.58
C THR A 265 22.24 -30.19 32.42
N ILE A 266 22.10 -28.90 32.14
CA ILE A 266 22.63 -27.82 32.97
C ILE A 266 21.45 -27.32 33.81
N THR A 267 21.52 -27.61 35.12
CA THR A 267 20.42 -27.32 36.03
C THR A 267 20.44 -25.85 36.46
N ASP A 268 19.30 -25.18 36.36
CA ASP A 268 19.13 -23.83 36.91
C ASP A 268 19.08 -23.88 38.44
N GLY A 269 19.72 -22.88 39.11
CA GLY A 269 19.72 -22.73 40.55
C GLY A 269 21.09 -22.39 41.14
N ALA A 270 21.11 -21.92 42.39
CA ALA A 270 22.33 -21.44 43.06
C ALA A 270 23.43 -22.49 43.20
N ASN A 271 23.06 -23.76 43.22
CA ASN A 271 23.99 -24.92 43.27
C ASN A 271 23.60 -25.94 42.19
N GLY A 272 23.24 -25.47 41.01
CA GLY A 272 22.83 -26.32 39.93
C GLY A 272 23.95 -27.22 39.41
N ASP A 273 23.65 -28.47 39.15
CA ASP A 273 24.59 -29.48 38.64
C ASP A 273 24.66 -29.47 37.12
N ILE A 274 25.78 -29.93 36.54
CA ILE A 274 25.87 -30.40 35.17
C ILE A 274 25.77 -31.92 35.18
N ASN A 275 24.61 -32.45 34.76
CA ASN A 275 24.33 -33.86 34.73
C ASN A 275 24.54 -34.46 33.35
N ILE A 276 25.40 -35.46 33.21
CA ILE A 276 25.60 -36.24 32.00
C ILE A 276 24.97 -37.62 32.20
N ALA A 277 23.82 -37.86 31.58
CA ALA A 277 23.08 -39.12 31.76
C ALA A 277 23.07 -39.94 30.44
N PRO A 278 23.93 -40.94 30.30
CA PRO A 278 23.90 -41.84 29.16
C PRO A 278 22.63 -42.68 29.12
N ASN A 279 22.16 -43.05 27.95
CA ASN A 279 20.99 -43.92 27.80
C ASN A 279 21.33 -45.40 28.01
N GLY A 280 20.49 -46.13 28.72
CA GLY A 280 20.57 -47.57 28.91
C GLY A 280 21.91 -48.03 29.55
N THR A 281 22.62 -48.91 28.88
CA THR A 281 23.96 -49.40 29.31
C THR A 281 25.11 -48.51 28.83
N GLY A 282 24.81 -47.36 28.22
CA GLY A 282 25.80 -46.36 27.79
C GLY A 282 26.60 -45.82 28.99
N GLN A 283 27.67 -45.13 28.69
CA GLN A 283 28.58 -44.60 29.74
C GLN A 283 29.10 -43.23 29.32
N ALA A 284 29.23 -42.32 30.28
CA ALA A 284 29.96 -41.08 30.07
C ALA A 284 31.45 -41.38 29.89
N GLN A 285 32.10 -40.81 28.88
CA GLN A 285 33.47 -41.05 28.51
C GLN A 285 34.21 -39.73 28.22
N VAL A 286 35.51 -39.73 28.52
CA VAL A 286 36.45 -38.69 28.09
C VAL A 286 37.51 -39.36 27.22
N SER A 287 37.63 -38.93 25.96
CA SER A 287 38.56 -39.52 24.97
C SER A 287 38.48 -41.07 24.90
N GLY A 288 37.24 -41.61 24.93
CA GLY A 288 36.99 -43.05 24.91
C GLY A 288 37.17 -43.78 26.25
N ASN A 289 37.64 -43.12 27.28
CA ASN A 289 37.78 -43.70 28.60
C ASN A 289 36.55 -43.39 29.48
N LYS A 290 36.08 -44.39 30.23
CA LYS A 290 34.93 -44.23 31.14
C LYS A 290 35.24 -43.23 32.26
N ILE A 291 34.29 -42.34 32.50
CA ILE A 291 34.37 -41.52 33.73
C ILE A 291 34.06 -42.41 34.93
N ALA A 292 35.00 -42.50 35.88
CA ALA A 292 34.79 -43.27 37.10
C ALA A 292 33.64 -42.64 37.92
N THR A 293 32.64 -43.44 38.28
CA THR A 293 31.67 -43.09 39.33
C THR A 293 32.24 -43.21 40.71
N ALA A 294 31.68 -42.53 41.71
CA ALA A 294 32.15 -42.62 43.09
C ALA A 294 32.29 -44.07 43.61
N GLY A 295 31.36 -44.97 43.21
CA GLY A 295 31.42 -46.38 43.54
C GLY A 295 32.61 -47.08 42.91
N LEU A 296 32.98 -46.76 41.65
CA LEU A 296 34.16 -47.33 41.00
C LEU A 296 35.48 -46.80 41.61
N ALA A 297 35.53 -45.50 41.95
CA ALA A 297 36.66 -44.85 42.57
C ALA A 297 36.96 -45.47 43.99
N VAL A 298 35.91 -45.73 44.79
CA VAL A 298 36.00 -46.38 46.06
C VAL A 298 36.53 -47.84 45.92
N ALA A 299 36.05 -48.58 44.94
CA ALA A 299 36.51 -49.95 44.66
C ALA A 299 37.99 -49.97 44.26
N PHE A 300 38.48 -49.04 43.46
CA PHE A 300 39.90 -48.89 43.11
C PHE A 300 40.76 -48.56 44.36
N SER A 301 40.29 -47.62 45.21
CA SER A 301 40.98 -47.23 46.43
C SER A 301 41.08 -48.40 47.46
N LEU A 302 40.02 -49.26 47.49
CA LEU A 302 40.00 -50.38 48.39
C LEU A 302 40.90 -51.55 47.97
N VAL A 303 41.16 -51.67 46.66
CA VAL A 303 41.95 -52.79 46.09
C VAL A 303 43.42 -52.43 45.93
N PHE A 304 43.76 -51.15 45.76
CA PHE A 304 45.08 -50.66 45.43
C PHE A 304 45.62 -49.60 46.41
N GLY A 305 44.86 -49.20 47.44
CA GLY A 305 45.18 -48.16 48.44
C GLY A 305 45.95 -48.61 49.59
#